data_b30d18e899e7b85ac5d8963fe124e9e5
#
_entry.id   b30d18e899e7b85ac5d8963fe124e9e5
#
_cell.length_a   1.000
_cell.length_b   1.000
_cell.length_c   1.000
_cell.angle_alpha   90.00
_cell.angle_beta   90.00
_cell.angle_gamma   90.00
#
_symmetry.space_group_name_H-M   'P 1'
#
loop_
_entity.id
_entity.type
_entity.pdbx_description
1 polymer ?
#
loop_
_entity_poly.entity_id
_entity_poly.type
_entity_poly.pdbx_seq_one_letter_code
_entity_poly.pdbx_strand_id
1 'polypeptide(L)'
;MLALKIIEIKEFMNQLLIGNTFDLFPMAEASITTFNTFTINGSINKDFFDTDTQDILTQNGSLYSQWRQLKPFCFSVIRGKCTPLQFKIVFQLTPEQFSSVFHTNGISELSDASSLSLNIQYKNKMLLCTSGISQKYFSLDKRAEQLWDAAVQNFFNEQNISYEIL
;
A
#
# COMPACT_ATOMS: atom_id res chain seq x y z
N MET A 1 -7.38 -4.83 12.96
CA MET A 1 -7.68 -4.21 11.64
C MET A 1 -8.26 -2.84 11.86
N LEU A 2 -7.66 -1.84 11.31
CA LEU A 2 -8.07 -0.43 11.38
C LEU A 2 -8.76 -0.05 10.08
N ALA A 3 -9.86 0.71 10.16
CA ALA A 3 -10.53 1.27 9.01
C ALA A 3 -10.61 2.79 9.15
N LEU A 4 -10.06 3.50 8.18
CA LEU A 4 -9.95 4.95 8.14
C LEU A 4 -10.73 5.49 6.94
N LYS A 5 -11.71 6.36 7.19
CA LYS A 5 -12.39 7.09 6.13
C LYS A 5 -11.68 8.41 5.89
N ILE A 6 -11.22 8.63 4.68
CA ILE A 6 -10.52 9.84 4.30
C ILE A 6 -11.49 11.01 4.13
N ILE A 7 -11.21 12.13 4.78
CA ILE A 7 -12.05 13.33 4.76
C ILE A 7 -11.76 14.16 3.52
N GLU A 8 -10.48 14.49 3.30
CA GLU A 8 -10.03 15.33 2.19
C GLU A 8 -9.56 14.46 1.02
N ILE A 9 -10.54 13.88 0.27
CA ILE A 9 -10.25 12.91 -0.81
C ILE A 9 -9.36 13.51 -1.88
N LYS A 10 -9.60 14.74 -2.30
CA LYS A 10 -8.81 15.41 -3.35
C LYS A 10 -7.33 15.55 -2.94
N GLU A 11 -7.10 15.96 -1.70
CA GLU A 11 -5.74 16.11 -1.17
C GLU A 11 -5.04 14.76 -1.06
N PHE A 12 -5.74 13.75 -0.57
CA PHE A 12 -5.22 12.39 -0.52
C PHE A 12 -4.85 11.86 -1.91
N MET A 13 -5.71 12.07 -2.91
CA MET A 13 -5.44 11.66 -4.28
C MET A 13 -4.24 12.37 -4.89
N ASN A 14 -4.03 13.65 -4.55
CA ASN A 14 -2.83 14.38 -4.96
C ASN A 14 -1.57 13.75 -4.35
N GLN A 15 -1.60 13.43 -3.07
CA GLN A 15 -0.48 12.75 -2.40
C GLN A 15 -0.21 11.35 -2.96
N LEU A 16 -1.27 10.61 -3.29
CA LEU A 16 -1.17 9.25 -3.81
C LEU A 16 -0.62 9.22 -5.25
N LEU A 17 -1.13 10.06 -6.14
CA LEU A 17 -0.91 9.98 -7.58
C LEU A 17 0.11 10.98 -8.13
N ILE A 18 0.31 12.11 -7.48
CA ILE A 18 1.18 13.20 -7.95
C ILE A 18 2.38 13.36 -7.00
N GLY A 19 2.14 13.40 -5.69
CA GLY A 19 3.18 13.51 -4.67
C GLY A 19 4.00 12.24 -4.53
N ASN A 20 4.90 12.24 -3.56
CA ASN A 20 5.83 11.14 -3.28
C ASN A 20 5.54 10.40 -1.96
N THR A 21 4.42 10.70 -1.31
CA THR A 21 4.07 10.17 0.01
C THR A 21 4.11 8.65 0.08
N PHE A 22 3.58 7.97 -0.95
CA PHE A 22 3.48 6.51 -1.00
C PHE A 22 4.52 5.85 -1.91
N ASP A 23 5.47 6.58 -2.43
CA ASP A 23 6.37 6.11 -3.50
C ASP A 23 7.18 4.86 -3.16
N LEU A 24 7.55 4.68 -1.89
CA LEU A 24 8.34 3.53 -1.43
C LEU A 24 7.50 2.31 -1.06
N PHE A 25 6.18 2.44 -1.02
CA PHE A 25 5.30 1.31 -0.68
C PHE A 25 5.30 0.28 -1.81
N PRO A 26 5.58 -1.01 -1.53
CA PRO A 26 5.41 -2.06 -2.51
C PRO A 26 3.92 -2.24 -2.85
N MET A 27 3.56 -2.22 -4.13
CA MET A 27 2.19 -2.39 -4.58
C MET A 27 1.95 -3.81 -5.07
N ALA A 28 1.08 -4.55 -4.39
CA ALA A 28 0.72 -5.91 -4.76
C ALA A 28 -0.30 -5.94 -5.92
N GLU A 29 -1.30 -5.07 -5.86
CA GLU A 29 -2.42 -5.06 -6.81
C GLU A 29 -3.05 -3.68 -6.92
N ALA A 30 -3.46 -3.31 -8.13
CA ALA A 30 -4.34 -2.19 -8.37
C ALA A 30 -5.46 -2.61 -9.32
N SER A 31 -6.70 -2.22 -9.01
CA SER A 31 -7.87 -2.43 -9.85
C SER A 31 -8.63 -1.11 -9.97
N ILE A 32 -8.85 -0.64 -11.18
CA ILE A 32 -9.47 0.65 -11.46
C ILE A 32 -10.59 0.44 -12.46
N THR A 33 -11.81 0.83 -12.10
CA THR A 33 -12.99 0.73 -12.96
C THR A 33 -13.41 2.13 -13.43
N THR A 34 -13.28 2.34 -14.73
CA THR A 34 -13.79 3.50 -15.43
C THR A 34 -14.85 3.03 -16.44
N PHE A 35 -14.64 3.21 -17.77
CA PHE A 35 -15.45 2.57 -18.82
C PHE A 35 -15.16 1.06 -18.95
N ASN A 36 -14.01 0.61 -18.48
CA ASN A 36 -13.61 -0.78 -18.32
C ASN A 36 -12.92 -0.95 -16.96
N THR A 37 -12.65 -2.20 -16.58
CA THR A 37 -11.84 -2.50 -15.42
C THR A 37 -10.41 -2.80 -15.83
N PHE A 38 -9.47 -2.05 -15.29
CA PHE A 38 -8.03 -2.21 -15.48
C PHE A 38 -7.42 -2.81 -14.24
N THR A 39 -6.69 -3.90 -14.38
CA THR A 39 -6.00 -4.56 -13.26
C THR A 39 -4.50 -4.57 -13.53
N ILE A 40 -3.73 -4.16 -12.51
CA ILE A 40 -2.27 -4.20 -12.53
C ILE A 40 -1.84 -5.11 -11.39
N ASN A 41 -1.15 -6.20 -11.73
CA ASN A 41 -0.49 -7.07 -10.76
C ASN A 41 0.92 -6.52 -10.51
N GLY A 42 1.23 -6.15 -9.27
CA GLY A 42 2.51 -5.57 -8.88
C GLY A 42 3.63 -6.58 -8.64
N SER A 43 3.37 -7.88 -8.79
CA SER A 43 4.41 -8.91 -8.63
C SER A 43 5.53 -8.71 -9.65
N ILE A 44 6.77 -8.73 -9.17
CA ILE A 44 7.94 -8.57 -10.03
C ILE A 44 8.15 -9.85 -10.85
N ASN A 45 8.16 -9.71 -12.18
CA ASN A 45 8.56 -10.78 -13.09
C ASN A 45 10.09 -10.75 -13.24
N LYS A 46 10.79 -11.55 -12.47
CA LYS A 46 12.26 -11.56 -12.45
C LYS A 46 12.86 -11.91 -13.82
N ASP A 47 12.19 -12.74 -14.59
CA ASP A 47 12.63 -13.15 -15.93
C ASP A 47 12.71 -12.01 -16.95
N PHE A 48 12.07 -10.88 -16.65
CA PHE A 48 12.17 -9.67 -17.48
C PHE A 48 13.53 -8.98 -17.37
N PHE A 49 14.27 -9.21 -16.29
CA PHE A 49 15.54 -8.55 -15.99
C PHE A 49 16.75 -9.42 -16.34
N ASP A 50 17.92 -8.78 -16.48
CA ASP A 50 19.19 -9.47 -16.58
C ASP A 50 19.56 -10.21 -15.28
N THR A 51 20.53 -11.11 -15.36
CA THR A 51 20.94 -11.95 -14.23
C THR A 51 21.39 -11.12 -13.02
N ASP A 52 22.15 -10.04 -13.24
CA ASP A 52 22.67 -9.19 -12.17
C ASP A 52 21.52 -8.49 -11.42
N THR A 53 20.53 -7.98 -12.14
CA THR A 53 19.34 -7.37 -11.56
C THR A 53 18.46 -8.40 -10.83
N GLN A 54 18.31 -9.61 -11.38
CA GLN A 54 17.60 -10.71 -10.72
C GLN A 54 18.22 -11.06 -9.37
N ASP A 55 19.56 -11.13 -9.31
CA ASP A 55 20.29 -11.41 -8.07
C ASP A 55 20.08 -10.32 -7.02
N ILE A 56 20.11 -9.04 -7.43
CA ILE A 56 19.84 -7.91 -6.54
C ILE A 56 18.40 -7.98 -5.99
N LEU A 57 17.41 -8.24 -6.84
CA LEU A 57 16.00 -8.36 -6.43
C LEU A 57 15.80 -9.53 -5.46
N THR A 58 16.50 -10.64 -5.69
CA THR A 58 16.45 -11.82 -4.82
C THR A 58 17.08 -11.53 -3.45
N GLN A 59 18.25 -10.87 -3.42
CA GLN A 59 18.94 -10.49 -2.19
C GLN A 59 18.12 -9.50 -1.35
N ASN A 60 17.43 -8.56 -2.00
CA ASN A 60 16.57 -7.58 -1.33
C ASN A 60 15.22 -8.15 -0.88
N GLY A 61 14.88 -9.39 -1.25
CA GLY A 61 13.59 -10.01 -0.95
C GLY A 61 12.40 -9.27 -1.58
N SER A 62 12.63 -8.56 -2.69
CA SER A 62 11.62 -7.76 -3.36
C SER A 62 10.61 -8.66 -4.08
N LEU A 63 9.35 -8.67 -3.62
CA LEU A 63 8.24 -9.41 -4.23
C LEU A 63 7.42 -8.54 -5.18
N TYR A 64 7.27 -7.26 -4.85
CA TYR A 64 6.42 -6.31 -5.56
C TYR A 64 7.19 -5.06 -5.96
N SER A 65 6.81 -4.47 -7.09
CA SER A 65 7.33 -3.18 -7.52
C SER A 65 6.86 -2.06 -6.59
N GLN A 66 7.70 -1.06 -6.39
CA GLN A 66 7.34 0.11 -5.60
C GLN A 66 6.29 0.96 -6.33
N TRP A 67 5.44 1.63 -5.55
CA TRP A 67 4.38 2.47 -6.07
C TRP A 67 4.88 3.52 -7.08
N ARG A 68 6.03 4.13 -6.84
CA ARG A 68 6.63 5.10 -7.78
C ARG A 68 6.81 4.56 -9.19
N GLN A 69 7.02 3.25 -9.35
CA GLN A 69 7.21 2.61 -10.66
C GLN A 69 5.89 2.35 -11.38
N LEU A 70 4.82 2.10 -10.64
CA LEU A 70 3.49 1.74 -11.15
C LEU A 70 2.50 2.90 -11.15
N LYS A 71 2.75 3.91 -10.33
CA LYS A 71 1.92 5.12 -10.20
C LYS A 71 1.59 5.80 -11.54
N PRO A 72 2.54 6.01 -12.47
CA PRO A 72 2.22 6.64 -13.76
C PRO A 72 1.17 5.90 -14.58
N PHE A 73 1.17 4.57 -14.53
CA PHE A 73 0.19 3.74 -15.25
C PHE A 73 -1.20 3.85 -14.62
N CYS A 74 -1.29 3.77 -13.30
CA CYS A 74 -2.54 3.97 -12.58
C CYS A 74 -3.08 5.38 -12.78
N PHE A 75 -2.24 6.39 -12.73
CA PHE A 75 -2.63 7.77 -12.97
C PHE A 75 -3.18 7.98 -14.39
N SER A 76 -2.57 7.35 -15.39
CA SER A 76 -3.05 7.42 -16.78
C SER A 76 -4.47 6.86 -16.95
N VAL A 77 -4.83 5.84 -16.16
CA VAL A 77 -6.17 5.25 -16.17
C VAL A 77 -7.16 6.13 -15.39
N ILE A 78 -6.75 6.64 -14.23
CA ILE A 78 -7.63 7.42 -13.33
C ILE A 78 -7.90 8.83 -13.86
N ARG A 79 -6.89 9.48 -14.46
CA ARG A 79 -7.04 10.84 -14.99
C ARG A 79 -8.02 10.87 -16.12
N GLY A 80 -8.84 11.91 -16.18
CA GLY A 80 -9.80 12.12 -17.25
C GLY A 80 -10.91 13.06 -16.83
N LYS A 81 -11.87 13.29 -17.71
CA LYS A 81 -13.03 14.14 -17.44
C LYS A 81 -14.01 13.50 -16.45
N CYS A 82 -14.04 12.17 -16.42
CA CYS A 82 -14.94 11.42 -15.55
C CYS A 82 -14.17 10.78 -14.41
N THR A 83 -14.69 10.94 -13.19
CA THR A 83 -14.17 10.25 -12.01
C THR A 83 -14.38 8.75 -12.17
N PRO A 84 -13.41 7.91 -11.81
CA PRO A 84 -13.59 6.46 -11.77
C PRO A 84 -14.79 6.06 -10.93
N LEU A 85 -15.48 4.99 -11.32
CA LEU A 85 -16.58 4.42 -10.54
C LEU A 85 -16.08 3.88 -9.21
N GLN A 86 -14.94 3.19 -9.26
CA GLN A 86 -14.25 2.65 -8.11
C GLN A 86 -12.80 2.34 -8.44
N PHE A 87 -11.96 2.30 -7.42
CA PHE A 87 -10.62 1.71 -7.52
C PHE A 87 -10.22 1.09 -6.19
N LYS A 88 -9.30 0.15 -6.27
CA LYS A 88 -8.64 -0.48 -5.12
C LYS A 88 -7.15 -0.56 -5.40
N ILE A 89 -6.35 -0.13 -4.45
CA ILE A 89 -4.89 -0.26 -4.48
C ILE A 89 -4.48 -0.98 -3.19
N VAL A 90 -3.67 -2.03 -3.32
CA VAL A 90 -3.17 -2.81 -2.20
C VAL A 90 -1.67 -2.64 -2.12
N PHE A 91 -1.22 -1.98 -1.06
CA PHE A 91 0.19 -1.99 -0.66
C PHE A 91 0.44 -3.17 0.27
N GLN A 92 1.53 -3.88 0.05
CA GLN A 92 1.88 -5.03 0.87
C GLN A 92 3.38 -5.04 1.17
N LEU A 93 3.71 -4.98 2.45
CA LEU A 93 5.07 -4.94 2.95
C LEU A 93 5.41 -6.24 3.65
N THR A 94 6.69 -6.60 3.61
CA THR A 94 7.23 -7.57 4.55
C THR A 94 7.62 -6.87 5.87
N PRO A 95 7.77 -7.61 6.99
CA PRO A 95 8.27 -7.03 8.24
C PRO A 95 9.61 -6.29 8.07
N GLU A 96 10.48 -6.79 7.21
CA GLU A 96 11.79 -6.18 6.93
C GLU A 96 11.64 -4.81 6.23
N GLN A 97 10.68 -4.70 5.32
CA GLN A 97 10.40 -3.43 4.61
C GLN A 97 9.72 -2.39 5.50
N PHE A 98 9.07 -2.82 6.58
CA PHE A 98 8.41 -1.94 7.54
C PHE A 98 9.35 -0.85 8.06
N SER A 99 10.53 -1.24 8.53
CA SER A 99 11.50 -0.29 9.09
C SER A 99 11.99 0.73 8.09
N SER A 100 12.17 0.34 6.82
CA SER A 100 12.63 1.26 5.77
C SER A 100 11.53 2.22 5.30
N VAL A 101 10.28 1.79 5.27
CA VAL A 101 9.15 2.63 4.84
C VAL A 101 8.67 3.56 5.95
N PHE A 102 8.61 3.08 7.19
CA PHE A 102 8.07 3.83 8.33
C PHE A 102 9.13 4.48 9.21
N HIS A 103 10.43 4.27 8.91
CA HIS A 103 11.55 4.83 9.69
C HIS A 103 11.45 4.55 11.19
N THR A 104 10.98 3.38 11.57
CA THR A 104 10.72 2.98 12.96
C THR A 104 11.32 1.61 13.28
N ASN A 105 11.61 1.39 14.55
CA ASN A 105 12.10 0.12 15.07
C ASN A 105 10.93 -0.67 15.66
N GLY A 106 10.49 -1.71 15.03
CA GLY A 106 9.38 -2.54 15.51
C GLY A 106 9.43 -3.96 14.93
N ILE A 107 10.62 -4.37 14.47
CA ILE A 107 10.78 -5.66 13.75
C ILE A 107 10.53 -6.85 14.68
N SER A 108 10.89 -6.76 15.98
CA SER A 108 10.74 -7.87 16.91
C SER A 108 9.27 -8.27 17.13
N GLU A 109 8.38 -7.31 17.23
CA GLU A 109 6.94 -7.53 17.40
C GLU A 109 6.28 -8.03 16.13
N LEU A 110 6.89 -7.77 14.98
CA LEU A 110 6.41 -8.19 13.65
C LEU A 110 7.02 -9.52 13.18
N SER A 111 7.86 -10.18 14.00
CA SER A 111 8.58 -11.40 13.59
C SER A 111 7.67 -12.53 13.12
N ASP A 112 6.47 -12.62 13.67
CA ASP A 112 5.48 -13.64 13.33
C ASP A 112 4.52 -13.22 12.20
N ALA A 113 4.63 -11.98 11.74
CA ALA A 113 3.89 -11.51 10.58
C ALA A 113 4.50 -12.07 9.29
N SER A 114 3.67 -12.50 8.36
CA SER A 114 4.09 -12.85 7.00
C SER A 114 3.98 -11.65 6.07
N SER A 115 2.98 -10.79 6.26
CA SER A 115 2.83 -9.56 5.50
C SER A 115 1.97 -8.53 6.24
N LEU A 116 2.22 -7.27 5.92
CA LEU A 116 1.47 -6.10 6.36
C LEU A 116 0.82 -5.46 5.14
N SER A 117 -0.47 -5.20 5.18
CA SER A 117 -1.18 -4.60 4.05
C SER A 117 -1.85 -3.29 4.43
N LEU A 118 -1.85 -2.38 3.48
CA LEU A 118 -2.64 -1.15 3.49
C LEU A 118 -3.47 -1.12 2.21
N ASN A 119 -4.78 -1.27 2.37
CA ASN A 119 -5.72 -1.26 1.26
C ASN A 119 -6.32 0.14 1.13
N ILE A 120 -6.27 0.71 -0.05
CA ILE A 120 -6.90 1.99 -0.40
C ILE A 120 -8.02 1.69 -1.36
N GLN A 121 -9.25 1.99 -0.97
CA GLN A 121 -10.43 1.70 -1.77
C GLN A 121 -11.32 2.95 -1.91
N TYR A 122 -11.60 3.32 -3.15
CA TYR A 122 -12.57 4.34 -3.50
C TYR A 122 -13.81 3.68 -4.10
N LYS A 123 -14.96 3.95 -3.52
CA LYS A 123 -16.26 3.47 -4.00
C LYS A 123 -17.38 4.33 -3.44
N ASN A 124 -18.42 4.57 -4.24
CA ASN A 124 -19.59 5.36 -3.81
C ASN A 124 -19.21 6.74 -3.24
N LYS A 125 -18.25 7.42 -3.87
CA LYS A 125 -17.71 8.73 -3.44
C LYS A 125 -17.08 8.73 -2.04
N MET A 126 -16.76 7.57 -1.50
CA MET A 126 -16.02 7.41 -0.26
C MET A 126 -14.64 6.79 -0.54
N LEU A 127 -13.65 7.22 0.21
CA LEU A 127 -12.32 6.66 0.18
C LEU A 127 -11.99 6.09 1.55
N LEU A 128 -11.71 4.80 1.57
CA LEU A 128 -11.38 4.04 2.78
C LEU A 128 -9.97 3.49 2.69
N CYS A 129 -9.25 3.60 3.79
CA CYS A 129 -7.97 2.94 3.98
C CYS A 129 -8.11 1.92 5.10
N THR A 130 -7.75 0.66 4.83
CA THR A 130 -7.82 -0.39 5.84
C THR A 130 -6.45 -1.06 6.01
N SER A 131 -6.03 -1.21 7.26
CA SER A 131 -4.85 -1.99 7.60
C SER A 131 -5.19 -3.47 7.66
N GLY A 132 -4.21 -4.32 7.36
CA GLY A 132 -4.33 -5.76 7.52
C GLY A 132 -2.97 -6.37 7.85
N ILE A 133 -3.01 -7.49 8.54
CA ILE A 133 -1.81 -8.27 8.86
C ILE A 133 -2.10 -9.74 8.58
N SER A 134 -1.15 -10.41 7.93
CA SER A 134 -1.14 -11.86 7.81
C SER A 134 -0.07 -12.42 8.73
N GLN A 135 -0.40 -13.45 9.50
CA GLN A 135 0.51 -14.12 10.42
C GLN A 135 0.96 -15.47 9.85
N LYS A 136 2.19 -15.86 10.16
CA LYS A 136 2.74 -17.18 9.77
C LYS A 136 2.04 -18.32 10.48
N TYR A 137 1.58 -18.07 11.72
CA TYR A 137 0.90 -19.04 12.57
C TYR A 137 -0.31 -18.39 13.22
N PHE A 138 -1.31 -19.21 13.56
CA PHE A 138 -2.44 -18.72 14.36
C PHE A 138 -1.95 -18.24 15.74
N SER A 139 -2.27 -17.01 16.08
CA SER A 139 -1.95 -16.42 17.37
C SER A 139 -3.11 -15.56 17.88
N LEU A 140 -3.36 -15.62 19.17
CA LEU A 140 -4.28 -14.70 19.86
C LEU A 140 -3.60 -13.39 20.27
N ASP A 141 -2.28 -13.30 20.08
CA ASP A 141 -1.51 -12.09 20.37
C ASP A 141 -1.78 -11.03 19.31
N LYS A 142 -2.29 -9.88 19.73
CA LYS A 142 -2.63 -8.76 18.88
C LYS A 142 -1.60 -7.64 18.85
N ARG A 143 -0.46 -7.81 19.49
CA ARG A 143 0.57 -6.75 19.56
C ARG A 143 1.07 -6.32 18.21
N ALA A 144 1.32 -7.28 17.31
CA ALA A 144 1.74 -6.97 15.93
C ALA A 144 0.68 -6.21 15.15
N GLU A 145 -0.59 -6.60 15.28
CA GLU A 145 -1.73 -5.89 14.67
C GLU A 145 -1.83 -4.45 15.19
N GLN A 146 -1.78 -4.28 16.51
CA GLN A 146 -1.85 -2.96 17.14
C GLN A 146 -0.68 -2.06 16.75
N LEU A 147 0.52 -2.61 16.63
CA LEU A 147 1.71 -1.88 16.18
C LEU A 147 1.54 -1.43 14.73
N TRP A 148 1.05 -2.30 13.86
CA TRP A 148 0.78 -1.95 12.47
C TRP A 148 -0.28 -0.87 12.34
N ASP A 149 -1.41 -1.01 13.05
CA ASP A 149 -2.48 -0.03 13.07
C ASP A 149 -2.00 1.35 13.56
N ALA A 150 -1.20 1.36 14.63
CA ALA A 150 -0.59 2.59 15.15
C ALA A 150 0.40 3.23 14.17
N ALA A 151 1.20 2.42 13.47
CA ALA A 151 2.14 2.91 12.48
C ALA A 151 1.42 3.58 11.29
N VAL A 152 0.32 3.00 10.82
CA VAL A 152 -0.50 3.59 9.74
C VAL A 152 -1.10 4.93 10.19
N GLN A 153 -1.64 5.01 11.41
CA GLN A 153 -2.19 6.26 11.94
C GLN A 153 -1.11 7.35 12.08
N ASN A 154 0.03 7.01 12.64
CA ASN A 154 1.16 7.94 12.80
C ASN A 154 1.63 8.44 11.43
N PHE A 155 1.79 7.55 10.46
CA PHE A 155 2.15 7.93 9.11
C PHE A 155 1.13 8.91 8.49
N PHE A 156 -0.16 8.63 8.62
CA PHE A 156 -1.19 9.55 8.09
C PHE A 156 -1.17 10.91 8.79
N ASN A 157 -0.95 10.95 10.10
CA ASN A 157 -0.84 12.19 10.86
C ASN A 157 0.41 12.99 10.43
N GLU A 158 1.56 12.34 10.27
CA GLU A 158 2.80 12.97 9.78
C GLU A 158 2.67 13.54 8.37
N GLN A 159 1.88 12.89 7.53
CA GLN A 159 1.60 13.35 6.16
C GLN A 159 0.41 14.32 6.08
N ASN A 160 -0.13 14.76 7.21
CA ASN A 160 -1.31 15.64 7.28
C ASN A 160 -2.54 15.10 6.53
N ILE A 161 -2.73 13.79 6.54
CA ILE A 161 -3.90 13.14 5.96
C ILE A 161 -5.02 13.15 7.00
N SER A 162 -6.11 13.82 6.68
CA SER A 162 -7.29 13.90 7.57
C SER A 162 -8.18 12.68 7.39
N TYR A 163 -8.51 12.01 8.48
CA TYR A 163 -9.34 10.80 8.48
C TYR A 163 -10.27 10.72 9.69
N GLU A 164 -11.28 9.88 9.56
CA GLU A 164 -12.20 9.45 10.61
C GLU A 164 -12.03 7.94 10.82
N ILE A 165 -11.91 7.51 12.07
CA ILE A 165 -11.84 6.07 12.42
C ILE A 165 -13.26 5.51 12.43
N LEU A 166 -13.48 4.40 11.70
CA LEU A 166 -14.78 3.72 11.62
C LEU A 166 -14.92 2.59 12.64
#